data_c125eaba54cde095687f5b1334a174ad
#
_entry.id   c125eaba54cde095687f5b1334a174ad
#
_cell.length_a   1.000
_cell.length_b   1.000
_cell.length_c   1.000
_cell.angle_alpha   90.00
_cell.angle_beta   90.00
_cell.angle_gamma   90.00
#
_symmetry.space_group_name_H-M   'P 1'
#
loop_
_entity.id
_entity.type
_entity.pdbx_description
1 polymer ?
#
loop_
_entity_poly.entity_id
_entity_poly.type
_entity_poly.pdbx_seq_one_letter_code
_entity_poly.pdbx_strand_id
1 'polypeptide(L)'
;MDIRQLAIFVSIANHGTFTAAGKALYISQPTVSVQMAALERELGVALFERQSRGIRLTPAGKILKRYAEDILMLRDQAVAAMGRYKHDISGRLRLVASTVPADYILPGVVSRFLNAYPGVFVELSRADSATVWDAVRNYEAEIGVAGSSLDDPSLEHVAVARDELVLIAPSAGEYLRWKDPVPLEEVLRAPMLCREPGSGTQKTFDDALRRLGVDAERITARAQLDSVEAIKSAVADGG
;
A
#
# COMPACT_ATOMS: atom_id res chain seq x y z
N MET A 1 -24.83 14.80 -13.71
CA MET A 1 -23.60 14.29 -13.07
C MET A 1 -22.43 14.38 -14.06
N ASP A 2 -21.40 15.12 -13.73
CA ASP A 2 -20.22 15.29 -14.59
C ASP A 2 -18.92 14.83 -13.87
N ILE A 3 -17.84 14.75 -14.64
CA ILE A 3 -16.52 14.28 -14.14
C ILE A 3 -15.99 15.19 -13.03
N ARG A 4 -16.24 16.48 -13.09
CA ARG A 4 -15.77 17.44 -12.08
C ARG A 4 -16.52 17.25 -10.76
N GLN A 5 -17.83 16.99 -10.82
CA GLN A 5 -18.64 16.67 -9.65
C GLN A 5 -18.21 15.38 -9.00
N LEU A 6 -17.87 14.33 -9.78
CA LEU A 6 -17.32 13.07 -9.26
C LEU A 6 -15.96 13.28 -8.59
N ALA A 7 -15.07 14.07 -9.19
CA ALA A 7 -13.78 14.39 -8.57
C ALA A 7 -13.92 15.15 -7.24
N ILE A 8 -14.85 16.11 -7.18
CA ILE A 8 -15.17 16.83 -5.94
C ILE A 8 -15.73 15.87 -4.89
N PHE A 9 -16.67 15.00 -5.27
CA PHE A 9 -17.28 14.02 -4.38
C PHE A 9 -16.24 13.07 -3.77
N VAL A 10 -15.36 12.48 -4.60
CA VAL A 10 -14.28 11.60 -4.15
C VAL A 10 -13.30 12.35 -3.24
N SER A 11 -12.93 13.58 -3.59
CA SER A 11 -12.08 14.42 -2.75
C SER A 11 -12.68 14.67 -1.37
N ILE A 12 -13.99 14.96 -1.27
CA ILE A 12 -14.67 15.13 0.02
C ILE A 12 -14.65 13.82 0.81
N ALA A 13 -14.91 12.69 0.16
CA ALA A 13 -14.93 11.38 0.79
C ALA A 13 -13.56 11.00 1.40
N ASN A 14 -12.47 11.37 0.72
CA ASN A 14 -11.11 11.04 1.15
C ASN A 14 -10.56 12.00 2.22
N HIS A 15 -10.93 13.29 2.17
CA HIS A 15 -10.41 14.30 3.10
C HIS A 15 -11.33 14.57 4.32
N GLY A 16 -12.53 14.01 4.34
CA GLY A 16 -13.46 14.07 5.46
C GLY A 16 -14.10 15.44 5.72
N THR A 17 -13.76 16.48 4.94
CA THR A 17 -14.39 17.81 5.05
C THR A 17 -14.43 18.52 3.70
N PHE A 18 -15.48 19.36 3.50
CA PHE A 18 -15.62 20.21 2.30
C PHE A 18 -14.46 21.20 2.15
N THR A 19 -13.94 21.71 3.26
CA THR A 19 -12.83 22.68 3.25
C THR A 19 -11.52 22.01 2.82
N ALA A 20 -11.22 20.83 3.34
CA ALA A 20 -10.00 20.10 2.97
C ALA A 20 -10.05 19.66 1.50
N ALA A 21 -11.20 19.17 1.04
CA ALA A 21 -11.41 18.82 -0.37
C ALA A 21 -11.23 20.04 -1.30
N GLY A 22 -11.76 21.20 -0.92
CA GLY A 22 -11.58 22.43 -1.68
C GLY A 22 -10.12 22.83 -1.80
N LYS A 23 -9.36 22.74 -0.70
CA LYS A 23 -7.92 23.00 -0.71
C LYS A 23 -7.17 22.02 -1.62
N ALA A 24 -7.48 20.72 -1.55
CA ALA A 24 -6.86 19.70 -2.38
C ALA A 24 -7.12 19.90 -3.89
N LEU A 25 -8.28 20.45 -4.24
CA LEU A 25 -8.68 20.70 -5.62
C LEU A 25 -8.45 22.17 -6.09
N TYR A 26 -7.84 23.00 -5.25
CA TYR A 26 -7.63 24.44 -5.52
C TYR A 26 -8.91 25.20 -5.90
N ILE A 27 -10.03 24.87 -5.21
CA ILE A 27 -11.32 25.55 -5.36
C ILE A 27 -11.88 26.00 -4.00
N SER A 28 -12.76 26.99 -4.01
CA SER A 28 -13.36 27.50 -2.77
C SER A 28 -14.33 26.51 -2.15
N GLN A 29 -14.42 26.49 -0.81
CA GLN A 29 -15.39 25.66 -0.11
C GLN A 29 -16.86 25.93 -0.52
N PRO A 30 -17.32 27.18 -0.77
CA PRO A 30 -18.64 27.41 -1.34
C PRO A 30 -18.86 26.70 -2.69
N THR A 31 -17.86 26.71 -3.57
CA THR A 31 -17.94 25.99 -4.85
C THR A 31 -18.11 24.51 -4.65
N VAL A 32 -17.33 23.90 -3.73
CA VAL A 32 -17.45 22.48 -3.38
C VAL A 32 -18.87 22.17 -2.89
N SER A 33 -19.42 23.01 -2.00
CA SER A 33 -20.77 22.81 -1.45
C SER A 33 -21.87 22.92 -2.52
N VAL A 34 -21.78 23.89 -3.42
CA VAL A 34 -22.75 24.08 -4.51
C VAL A 34 -22.73 22.89 -5.47
N GLN A 35 -21.54 22.42 -5.86
CA GLN A 35 -21.39 21.29 -6.76
C GLN A 35 -21.92 19.99 -6.12
N MET A 36 -21.68 19.78 -4.85
CA MET A 36 -22.16 18.60 -4.15
C MET A 36 -23.68 18.62 -3.98
N ALA A 37 -24.26 19.77 -3.60
CA ALA A 37 -25.71 19.92 -3.51
C ALA A 37 -26.41 19.72 -4.88
N ALA A 38 -25.76 20.13 -5.96
CA ALA A 38 -26.28 19.89 -7.31
C ALA A 38 -26.25 18.40 -7.67
N LEU A 39 -25.17 17.69 -7.33
CA LEU A 39 -25.04 16.24 -7.55
C LEU A 39 -26.08 15.45 -6.73
N GLU A 40 -26.25 15.74 -5.44
CA GLU A 40 -27.23 15.09 -4.58
C GLU A 40 -28.66 15.33 -5.08
N ARG A 41 -28.96 16.55 -5.55
CA ARG A 41 -30.27 16.88 -6.13
C ARG A 41 -30.51 16.11 -7.43
N GLU A 42 -29.53 15.97 -8.29
CA GLU A 42 -29.65 15.24 -9.55
C GLU A 42 -29.89 13.75 -9.30
N LEU A 43 -29.18 13.17 -8.31
CA LEU A 43 -29.32 11.76 -7.95
C LEU A 43 -30.54 11.47 -7.05
N GLY A 44 -31.15 12.50 -6.48
CA GLY A 44 -32.29 12.37 -5.59
C GLY A 44 -31.99 11.75 -4.23
N VAL A 45 -30.70 11.64 -3.86
CA VAL A 45 -30.26 11.03 -2.60
C VAL A 45 -29.13 11.83 -1.96
N ALA A 46 -29.07 11.84 -0.62
CA ALA A 46 -27.94 12.38 0.10
C ALA A 46 -26.74 11.42 0.01
N LEU A 47 -25.57 11.95 -0.27
CA LEU A 47 -24.32 11.19 -0.39
C LEU A 47 -23.48 11.30 0.89
N PHE A 48 -23.66 12.38 1.65
CA PHE A 48 -22.99 12.62 2.90
C PHE A 48 -23.98 12.85 4.05
N GLU A 49 -23.59 12.43 5.24
CA GLU A 49 -24.25 12.76 6.52
C GLU A 49 -23.30 13.55 7.43
N ARG A 50 -23.84 14.51 8.17
CA ARG A 50 -23.07 15.29 9.14
C ARG A 50 -22.89 14.48 10.42
N GLN A 51 -21.68 14.50 10.95
CA GLN A 51 -21.38 13.98 12.27
C GLN A 51 -20.83 15.09 13.18
N SER A 52 -20.72 14.82 14.48
CA SER A 52 -20.15 15.75 15.46
C SER A 52 -18.71 16.15 15.12
N ARG A 53 -17.98 15.31 14.39
CA ARG A 53 -16.63 15.60 13.88
C ARG A 53 -16.56 15.22 12.39
N GLY A 54 -16.85 16.20 11.52
CA GLY A 54 -16.72 16.04 10.07
C GLY A 54 -17.96 15.49 9.37
N ILE A 55 -17.73 14.79 8.27
CA ILE A 55 -18.76 14.21 7.42
C ILE A 55 -18.45 12.74 7.15
N ARG A 56 -19.50 11.96 6.90
CA ARG A 56 -19.40 10.54 6.56
C ARG A 56 -20.23 10.25 5.32
N LEU A 57 -19.82 9.25 4.55
CA LEU A 57 -20.61 8.75 3.44
C LEU A 57 -21.88 8.01 3.93
N THR A 58 -23.01 8.33 3.31
CA THR A 58 -24.23 7.51 3.40
C THR A 58 -24.03 6.16 2.72
N PRO A 59 -24.96 5.19 2.88
CA PRO A 59 -24.93 3.97 2.06
C PRO A 59 -24.92 4.26 0.56
N ALA A 60 -25.70 5.24 0.09
CA ALA A 60 -25.69 5.68 -1.32
C ALA A 60 -24.33 6.30 -1.71
N GLY A 61 -23.74 7.12 -0.82
CA GLY A 61 -22.39 7.68 -1.02
C GLY A 61 -21.32 6.61 -1.15
N LYS A 62 -21.38 5.53 -0.37
CA LYS A 62 -20.44 4.41 -0.49
C LYS A 62 -20.53 3.71 -1.85
N ILE A 63 -21.75 3.53 -2.34
CA ILE A 63 -21.99 2.95 -3.67
C ILE A 63 -21.42 3.87 -4.74
N LEU A 64 -21.76 5.17 -4.69
CA LEU A 64 -21.28 6.13 -5.68
C LEU A 64 -19.76 6.26 -5.63
N LYS A 65 -19.11 6.19 -4.45
CA LYS A 65 -17.64 6.33 -4.33
C LYS A 65 -16.94 5.32 -5.23
N ARG A 66 -17.32 4.05 -5.15
CA ARG A 66 -16.73 3.00 -5.98
C ARG A 66 -16.84 3.32 -7.47
N TYR A 67 -18.06 3.63 -7.95
CA TYR A 67 -18.26 3.96 -9.36
C TYR A 67 -17.58 5.27 -9.78
N ALA A 68 -17.52 6.27 -8.91
CA ALA A 68 -16.87 7.54 -9.19
C ALA A 68 -15.36 7.37 -9.37
N GLU A 69 -14.73 6.54 -8.54
CA GLU A 69 -13.31 6.19 -8.63
C GLU A 69 -13.03 5.44 -9.94
N ASP A 70 -13.86 4.45 -10.31
CA ASP A 70 -13.75 3.73 -11.59
C ASP A 70 -13.87 4.66 -12.81
N ILE A 71 -14.84 5.57 -12.80
CA ILE A 71 -15.07 6.52 -13.89
C ILE A 71 -13.89 7.49 -14.04
N LEU A 72 -13.37 8.01 -12.91
CA LEU A 72 -12.23 8.90 -12.91
C LEU A 72 -10.96 8.18 -13.42
N MET A 73 -10.74 6.95 -12.98
CA MET A 73 -9.65 6.10 -13.46
C MET A 73 -9.78 5.85 -14.97
N LEU A 74 -10.96 5.48 -15.46
CA LEU A 74 -11.18 5.21 -16.89
C LEU A 74 -10.95 6.45 -17.75
N ARG A 75 -11.34 7.64 -17.25
CA ARG A 75 -11.01 8.92 -17.88
C ARG A 75 -9.51 9.11 -18.01
N ASP A 76 -8.78 8.88 -16.91
CA ASP A 76 -7.32 9.05 -16.88
C ASP A 76 -6.61 8.05 -17.80
N GLN A 77 -7.10 6.82 -17.86
CA GLN A 77 -6.63 5.81 -18.83
C GLN A 77 -6.88 6.24 -20.27
N ALA A 78 -8.03 6.83 -20.57
CA ALA A 78 -8.33 7.34 -21.91
C ALA A 78 -7.40 8.49 -22.31
N VAL A 79 -7.14 9.42 -21.36
CA VAL A 79 -6.18 10.53 -21.59
C VAL A 79 -4.77 9.98 -21.82
N ALA A 80 -4.33 9.03 -21.00
CA ALA A 80 -3.03 8.38 -21.14
C ALA A 80 -2.90 7.61 -22.47
N ALA A 81 -3.98 6.95 -22.93
CA ALA A 81 -3.99 6.26 -24.21
C ALA A 81 -3.82 7.25 -25.37
N MET A 82 -4.41 8.44 -25.28
CA MET A 82 -4.22 9.50 -26.29
C MET A 82 -2.80 10.09 -26.24
N GLY A 83 -2.20 10.21 -25.06
CA GLY A 83 -0.79 10.59 -24.91
C GLY A 83 0.15 9.59 -25.61
N ARG A 84 -0.08 8.29 -25.46
CA ARG A 84 0.66 7.24 -26.18
C ARG A 84 0.56 7.37 -27.70
N TYR A 85 -0.59 7.76 -28.22
CA TYR A 85 -0.77 8.00 -29.65
C TYR A 85 0.10 9.17 -30.17
N LYS A 86 0.39 10.14 -29.30
CA LYS A 86 1.28 11.29 -29.60
C LYS A 86 2.77 11.04 -29.26
N HIS A 87 3.14 9.85 -28.83
CA HIS A 87 4.49 9.50 -28.32
C HIS A 87 4.94 10.31 -27.10
N ASP A 88 4.01 10.96 -26.40
CA ASP A 88 4.29 11.77 -25.20
C ASP A 88 3.68 11.07 -23.98
N ILE A 89 4.48 10.20 -23.35
CA ILE A 89 4.09 9.52 -22.10
C ILE A 89 4.41 10.46 -20.94
N SER A 90 3.37 11.01 -20.34
CA SER A 90 3.46 11.94 -19.22
C SER A 90 2.30 11.71 -18.22
N GLY A 91 2.48 12.18 -17.00
CA GLY A 91 1.45 12.07 -15.95
C GLY A 91 2.02 11.66 -14.61
N ARG A 92 1.14 11.28 -13.67
CA ARG A 92 1.50 10.79 -12.34
C ARG A 92 1.27 9.29 -12.27
N LEU A 93 2.23 8.56 -11.70
CA LEU A 93 2.17 7.14 -11.40
C LEU A 93 2.35 6.95 -9.90
N ARG A 94 1.33 6.47 -9.21
CA ARG A 94 1.37 6.15 -7.78
C ARG A 94 1.69 4.67 -7.61
N LEU A 95 2.78 4.42 -6.92
CA LEU A 95 3.23 3.09 -6.53
C LEU A 95 3.10 2.95 -5.02
N VAL A 96 2.59 1.84 -4.56
CA VAL A 96 2.63 1.46 -3.16
C VAL A 96 3.36 0.13 -3.04
N ALA A 97 4.29 0.02 -2.09
CA ALA A 97 5.09 -1.18 -1.97
C ALA A 97 5.34 -1.59 -0.53
N SER A 98 5.46 -2.90 -0.30
CA SER A 98 5.92 -3.41 0.98
C SER A 98 7.41 -3.15 1.17
N THR A 99 7.90 -3.28 2.41
CA THR A 99 9.22 -2.82 2.83
C THR A 99 10.36 -3.26 1.90
N VAL A 100 10.50 -4.55 1.61
CA VAL A 100 11.61 -5.04 0.79
C VAL A 100 11.56 -4.52 -0.64
N PRO A 101 10.44 -4.59 -1.37
CA PRO A 101 10.33 -3.97 -2.69
C PRO A 101 10.57 -2.47 -2.68
N ALA A 102 10.02 -1.73 -1.70
CA ALA A 102 10.14 -0.28 -1.63
C ALA A 102 11.60 0.18 -1.40
N ASP A 103 12.32 -0.51 -0.52
CA ASP A 103 13.62 -0.08 -0.08
C ASP A 103 14.76 -0.59 -1.00
N TYR A 104 14.60 -1.78 -1.62
CA TYR A 104 15.73 -2.45 -2.31
C TYR A 104 15.51 -2.71 -3.80
N ILE A 105 14.27 -2.83 -4.27
CA ILE A 105 13.99 -3.20 -5.66
C ILE A 105 13.56 -1.99 -6.48
N LEU A 106 12.51 -1.31 -6.04
CA LEU A 106 11.87 -0.25 -6.80
C LEU A 106 12.72 1.00 -7.02
N PRO A 107 13.59 1.46 -6.13
CA PRO A 107 14.39 2.67 -6.39
C PRO A 107 15.19 2.57 -7.68
N GLY A 108 15.86 1.44 -7.93
CA GLY A 108 16.61 1.21 -9.15
C GLY A 108 15.72 1.06 -10.40
N VAL A 109 14.54 0.47 -10.26
CA VAL A 109 13.56 0.34 -11.36
C VAL A 109 12.98 1.70 -11.72
N VAL A 110 12.54 2.47 -10.70
CA VAL A 110 11.98 3.82 -10.87
C VAL A 110 13.00 4.75 -11.53
N SER A 111 14.26 4.72 -11.10
CA SER A 111 15.31 5.54 -11.72
C SER A 111 15.45 5.26 -13.22
N ARG A 112 15.49 3.98 -13.63
CA ARG A 112 15.55 3.61 -15.05
C ARG A 112 14.30 4.01 -15.82
N PHE A 113 13.12 3.84 -15.20
CA PHE A 113 11.85 4.22 -15.78
C PHE A 113 11.76 5.72 -16.04
N LEU A 114 12.14 6.57 -15.07
CA LEU A 114 12.14 8.03 -15.21
C LEU A 114 13.11 8.53 -16.28
N ASN A 115 14.24 7.86 -16.46
CA ASN A 115 15.15 8.17 -17.57
C ASN A 115 14.53 7.86 -18.94
N ALA A 116 13.70 6.82 -19.05
CA ALA A 116 13.01 6.46 -20.29
C ALA A 116 11.76 7.33 -20.54
N TYR A 117 11.12 7.80 -19.46
CA TYR A 117 9.86 8.55 -19.51
C TYR A 117 9.93 9.83 -18.66
N PRO A 118 10.66 10.85 -19.09
CA PRO A 118 10.94 12.05 -18.29
C PRO A 118 9.70 12.91 -18.00
N GLY A 119 8.60 12.71 -18.73
CA GLY A 119 7.31 13.38 -18.49
C GLY A 119 6.48 12.73 -17.37
N VAL A 120 6.91 11.61 -16.80
CA VAL A 120 6.18 10.92 -15.72
C VAL A 120 6.70 11.35 -14.37
N PHE A 121 5.79 11.68 -13.46
CA PHE A 121 6.08 11.86 -12.04
C PHE A 121 5.70 10.58 -11.29
N VAL A 122 6.67 9.94 -10.62
CA VAL A 122 6.43 8.74 -9.82
C VAL A 122 6.34 9.11 -8.34
N GLU A 123 5.28 8.66 -7.69
CA GLU A 123 5.08 8.74 -6.25
C GLU A 123 5.12 7.33 -5.67
N LEU A 124 6.18 7.02 -4.93
CA LEU A 124 6.36 5.73 -4.27
C LEU A 124 6.11 5.87 -2.78
N SER A 125 5.12 5.15 -2.27
CA SER A 125 4.84 5.05 -0.84
C SER A 125 5.11 3.64 -0.30
N ARG A 126 5.52 3.57 0.98
CA ARG A 126 5.75 2.31 1.67
C ARG A 126 4.59 2.00 2.60
N ALA A 127 4.14 0.74 2.62
CA ALA A 127 3.11 0.22 3.51
C ALA A 127 3.40 -1.25 3.88
N ASP A 128 2.58 -1.87 4.73
CA ASP A 128 2.57 -3.33 4.87
C ASP A 128 1.87 -4.00 3.68
N SER A 129 2.03 -5.32 3.52
CA SER A 129 1.48 -6.03 2.37
C SER A 129 -0.05 -5.99 2.30
N ALA A 130 -0.75 -5.94 3.43
CA ALA A 130 -2.21 -5.86 3.44
C ALA A 130 -2.67 -4.48 2.93
N THR A 131 -2.06 -3.41 3.42
CA THR A 131 -2.32 -2.03 2.98
C THR A 131 -1.98 -1.83 1.49
N VAL A 132 -0.93 -2.50 0.98
CA VAL A 132 -0.60 -2.46 -0.47
C VAL A 132 -1.77 -2.97 -1.30
N TRP A 133 -2.36 -4.10 -0.93
CA TRP A 133 -3.51 -4.66 -1.65
C TRP A 133 -4.74 -3.76 -1.57
N ASP A 134 -5.02 -3.21 -0.39
CA ASP A 134 -6.15 -2.31 -0.21
C ASP A 134 -5.98 -1.02 -1.01
N ALA A 135 -4.78 -0.45 -1.08
CA ALA A 135 -4.50 0.74 -1.85
C ALA A 135 -4.75 0.54 -3.36
N VAL A 136 -4.34 -0.61 -3.93
CA VAL A 136 -4.63 -0.91 -5.34
C VAL A 136 -6.12 -1.20 -5.55
N ARG A 137 -6.75 -1.99 -4.68
CA ARG A 137 -8.17 -2.29 -4.76
C ARG A 137 -9.06 -1.05 -4.68
N ASN A 138 -8.64 -0.08 -3.86
CA ASN A 138 -9.35 1.19 -3.67
C ASN A 138 -8.92 2.28 -4.67
N TYR A 139 -8.10 1.94 -5.66
CA TYR A 139 -7.57 2.90 -6.67
C TYR A 139 -6.79 4.07 -6.07
N GLU A 140 -6.23 3.89 -4.89
CA GLU A 140 -5.33 4.85 -4.25
C GLU A 140 -3.93 4.83 -4.90
N ALA A 141 -3.56 3.69 -5.50
CA ALA A 141 -2.36 3.51 -6.30
C ALA A 141 -2.66 2.69 -7.57
N GLU A 142 -1.94 2.96 -8.64
CA GLU A 142 -2.06 2.25 -9.92
C GLU A 142 -1.36 0.89 -9.87
N ILE A 143 -0.28 0.78 -9.09
CA ILE A 143 0.51 -0.45 -8.98
C ILE A 143 0.88 -0.69 -7.51
N GLY A 144 0.68 -1.92 -7.06
CA GLY A 144 1.16 -2.41 -5.77
C GLY A 144 2.28 -3.45 -5.95
N VAL A 145 3.32 -3.39 -5.12
CA VAL A 145 4.37 -4.40 -5.10
C VAL A 145 4.55 -4.95 -3.69
N ALA A 146 4.26 -6.23 -3.51
CA ALA A 146 4.31 -6.87 -2.19
C ALA A 146 5.08 -8.19 -2.21
N GLY A 147 5.58 -8.59 -1.06
CA GLY A 147 6.33 -9.84 -0.89
C GLY A 147 5.44 -11.10 -0.81
N SER A 148 4.12 -10.94 -0.87
CA SER A 148 3.17 -12.08 -0.89
C SER A 148 2.05 -11.81 -1.86
N SER A 149 1.50 -12.86 -2.47
CA SER A 149 0.28 -12.75 -3.29
C SER A 149 -0.97 -12.73 -2.40
N LEU A 150 -2.02 -12.08 -2.89
CA LEU A 150 -3.38 -12.19 -2.37
C LEU A 150 -4.21 -12.91 -3.44
N ASP A 151 -5.00 -13.89 -3.04
CA ASP A 151 -5.96 -14.53 -3.95
C ASP A 151 -7.20 -13.63 -4.05
N ASP A 152 -7.14 -12.68 -4.98
CA ASP A 152 -8.20 -11.71 -5.25
C ASP A 152 -8.42 -11.62 -6.77
N PRO A 153 -9.58 -12.08 -7.28
CA PRO A 153 -9.87 -12.07 -8.72
C PRO A 153 -10.03 -10.66 -9.32
N SER A 154 -10.11 -9.61 -8.50
CA SER A 154 -10.17 -8.21 -8.96
C SER A 154 -8.80 -7.64 -9.29
N LEU A 155 -7.71 -8.34 -8.94
CA LEU A 155 -6.33 -7.90 -9.13
C LEU A 155 -5.57 -8.86 -10.04
N GLU A 156 -4.83 -8.30 -10.98
CA GLU A 156 -3.87 -9.05 -11.78
C GLU A 156 -2.53 -9.14 -11.04
N HIS A 157 -1.97 -10.33 -10.93
CA HIS A 157 -0.72 -10.59 -10.23
C HIS A 157 0.38 -11.06 -11.18
N VAL A 158 1.52 -10.37 -11.14
CA VAL A 158 2.71 -10.74 -11.90
C VAL A 158 3.88 -10.93 -10.95
N ALA A 159 4.49 -12.10 -10.95
CA ALA A 159 5.71 -12.35 -10.18
C ALA A 159 6.90 -11.65 -10.86
N VAL A 160 7.52 -10.70 -10.16
CA VAL A 160 8.61 -9.85 -10.69
C VAL A 160 9.99 -10.23 -10.16
N ALA A 161 10.05 -10.85 -8.96
CA ALA A 161 11.28 -11.29 -8.33
C ALA A 161 11.00 -12.46 -7.38
N ARG A 162 12.05 -13.15 -6.98
CA ARG A 162 12.03 -14.10 -5.86
C ARG A 162 13.09 -13.67 -4.86
N ASP A 163 12.78 -13.75 -3.58
CA ASP A 163 13.71 -13.57 -2.49
C ASP A 163 13.70 -14.80 -1.57
N GLU A 164 14.67 -14.85 -0.68
CA GLU A 164 14.81 -15.92 0.30
C GLU A 164 14.87 -15.29 1.70
N LEU A 165 14.07 -15.83 2.59
CA LEU A 165 14.12 -15.44 3.99
C LEU A 165 15.21 -16.25 4.70
N VAL A 166 16.18 -15.54 5.26
CA VAL A 166 17.29 -16.13 6.00
C VAL A 166 17.25 -15.73 7.47
N LEU A 167 17.71 -16.63 8.34
CA LEU A 167 17.95 -16.33 9.73
C LEU A 167 19.27 -15.56 9.87
N ILE A 168 19.22 -14.46 10.62
CA ILE A 168 20.42 -13.73 11.01
C ILE A 168 20.61 -13.80 12.53
N ALA A 169 21.84 -13.83 12.98
CA ALA A 169 22.18 -13.88 14.41
C ALA A 169 23.39 -12.97 14.68
N PRO A 170 23.59 -12.50 15.94
CA PRO A 170 24.78 -11.75 16.31
C PRO A 170 26.05 -12.58 16.05
N SER A 171 27.10 -11.93 15.56
CA SER A 171 28.43 -12.54 15.43
C SER A 171 29.16 -12.54 16.77
N ALA A 172 28.48 -12.96 17.85
CA ALA A 172 28.99 -12.94 19.23
C ALA A 172 28.36 -14.06 20.08
N GLY A 173 28.96 -14.31 21.24
CA GLY A 173 28.39 -15.21 22.24
C GLY A 173 28.20 -16.65 21.80
N GLU A 174 27.08 -17.24 22.17
CA GLU A 174 26.74 -18.61 21.83
C GLU A 174 26.46 -18.84 20.35
N TYR A 175 26.03 -17.79 19.62
CA TYR A 175 25.71 -17.86 18.18
C TYR A 175 26.93 -18.16 17.31
N LEU A 176 28.16 -17.88 17.78
CA LEU A 176 29.41 -18.25 17.08
C LEU A 176 29.59 -19.77 16.91
N ARG A 177 28.85 -20.56 17.69
CA ARG A 177 28.90 -22.02 17.61
C ARG A 177 27.90 -22.61 16.62
N TRP A 178 26.98 -21.78 16.14
CA TRP A 178 25.98 -22.20 15.15
C TRP A 178 26.66 -22.56 13.84
N LYS A 179 26.26 -23.70 13.26
CA LYS A 179 26.72 -24.18 11.97
C LYS A 179 25.55 -24.16 11.02
N ASP A 180 25.80 -23.78 9.78
CA ASP A 180 24.80 -23.81 8.71
C ASP A 180 24.66 -25.25 8.15
N PRO A 181 23.47 -25.85 8.11
CA PRO A 181 22.20 -25.35 8.63
C PRO A 181 22.10 -25.44 10.17
N VAL A 182 21.50 -24.40 10.79
CA VAL A 182 21.24 -24.39 12.22
C VAL A 182 20.08 -25.34 12.54
N PRO A 183 20.22 -26.24 13.53
CA PRO A 183 19.13 -27.11 13.95
C PRO A 183 17.92 -26.30 14.45
N LEU A 184 16.72 -26.67 13.99
CA LEU A 184 15.48 -25.96 14.33
C LEU A 184 15.27 -25.82 15.85
N GLU A 185 15.62 -26.84 16.66
CA GLU A 185 15.49 -26.80 18.10
C GLU A 185 16.39 -25.73 18.76
N GLU A 186 17.53 -25.40 18.16
CA GLU A 186 18.38 -24.29 18.63
C GLU A 186 17.74 -22.95 18.31
N VAL A 187 17.18 -22.81 17.11
CA VAL A 187 16.44 -21.60 16.70
C VAL A 187 15.24 -21.35 17.61
N LEU A 188 14.46 -22.40 17.94
CA LEU A 188 13.27 -22.28 18.80
C LEU A 188 13.58 -21.91 20.25
N ARG A 189 14.81 -22.16 20.73
CA ARG A 189 15.26 -21.78 22.09
C ARG A 189 15.82 -20.38 22.14
N ALA A 190 16.27 -19.85 21.01
CA ALA A 190 16.86 -18.53 20.96
C ALA A 190 15.78 -17.44 21.06
N PRO A 191 16.07 -16.32 21.74
CA PRO A 191 15.20 -15.16 21.69
C PRO A 191 15.21 -14.54 20.30
N MET A 192 14.04 -14.17 19.78
CA MET A 192 13.91 -13.65 18.42
C MET A 192 13.37 -12.22 18.37
N LEU A 193 13.87 -11.46 17.41
CA LEU A 193 13.29 -10.20 16.98
C LEU A 193 12.36 -10.52 15.80
N CYS A 194 11.08 -10.19 15.94
CA CYS A 194 10.05 -10.48 14.96
C CYS A 194 9.61 -9.22 14.23
N ARG A 195 8.97 -9.41 13.09
CA ARG A 195 8.29 -8.33 12.39
C ARG A 195 6.88 -8.11 12.94
N GLU A 196 6.35 -6.95 12.66
CA GLU A 196 4.99 -6.54 13.03
C GLU A 196 3.92 -7.41 12.35
N PRO A 197 2.70 -7.52 12.93
CA PRO A 197 1.56 -8.15 12.29
C PRO A 197 1.23 -7.48 10.95
N GLY A 198 0.92 -8.30 9.93
CA GLY A 198 0.67 -7.80 8.57
C GLY A 198 1.92 -7.77 7.68
N SER A 199 3.12 -7.92 8.24
CA SER A 199 4.36 -8.04 7.48
C SER A 199 4.37 -9.30 6.61
N GLY A 200 4.70 -9.15 5.33
CA GLY A 200 4.91 -10.28 4.42
C GLY A 200 6.05 -11.19 4.87
N THR A 201 7.12 -10.63 5.44
CA THR A 201 8.26 -11.36 6.02
C THR A 201 7.81 -12.23 7.20
N GLN A 202 7.03 -11.66 8.14
CA GLN A 202 6.50 -12.43 9.27
C GLN A 202 5.59 -13.55 8.78
N LYS A 203 4.69 -13.26 7.85
CA LYS A 203 3.82 -14.29 7.27
C LYS A 203 4.61 -15.43 6.62
N THR A 204 5.66 -15.11 5.88
CA THR A 204 6.53 -16.14 5.24
C THR A 204 7.21 -17.01 6.29
N PHE A 205 7.69 -16.42 7.39
CA PHE A 205 8.27 -17.15 8.52
C PHE A 205 7.24 -18.05 9.21
N ASP A 206 6.06 -17.52 9.53
CA ASP A 206 4.98 -18.29 10.18
C ASP A 206 4.49 -19.44 9.29
N ASP A 207 4.42 -19.23 7.99
CA ASP A 207 4.06 -20.26 7.01
C ASP A 207 5.14 -21.36 6.95
N ALA A 208 6.41 -21.00 7.06
CA ALA A 208 7.51 -21.96 7.12
C ALA A 208 7.44 -22.81 8.41
N LEU A 209 7.20 -22.20 9.56
CA LEU A 209 7.02 -22.93 10.83
C LEU A 209 5.84 -23.92 10.74
N ARG A 210 4.70 -23.47 10.20
CA ARG A 210 3.52 -24.34 10.00
C ARG A 210 3.82 -25.55 9.12
N ARG A 211 4.58 -25.36 8.03
CA ARG A 211 4.99 -26.48 7.15
C ARG A 211 5.89 -27.49 7.87
N LEU A 212 6.68 -27.03 8.85
CA LEU A 212 7.53 -27.87 9.69
C LEU A 212 6.77 -28.47 10.88
N GLY A 213 5.46 -28.22 11.02
CA GLY A 213 4.65 -28.70 12.14
C GLY A 213 4.97 -28.01 13.47
N VAL A 214 5.55 -26.82 13.42
CA VAL A 214 5.92 -26.03 14.61
C VAL A 214 4.85 -24.97 14.87
N ASP A 215 4.40 -24.91 16.13
CA ASP A 215 3.52 -23.84 16.59
C ASP A 215 4.33 -22.54 16.75
N ALA A 216 3.81 -21.45 16.22
CA ALA A 216 4.43 -20.12 16.33
C ALA A 216 4.55 -19.64 17.79
N GLU A 217 3.71 -20.15 18.71
CA GLU A 217 3.77 -19.87 20.15
C GLU A 217 5.07 -20.40 20.80
N ARG A 218 5.76 -21.34 20.16
CA ARG A 218 7.09 -21.82 20.62
C ARG A 218 8.21 -20.81 20.41
N ILE A 219 7.98 -19.77 19.61
CA ILE A 219 8.96 -18.71 19.38
C ILE A 219 8.96 -17.74 20.55
N THR A 220 10.12 -17.54 21.17
CA THR A 220 10.30 -16.53 22.22
C THR A 220 10.60 -15.16 21.59
N ALA A 221 9.54 -14.42 21.21
CA ALA A 221 9.70 -13.07 20.71
C ALA A 221 10.12 -12.10 21.83
N ARG A 222 11.28 -11.44 21.69
CA ARG A 222 11.76 -10.39 22.61
C ARG A 222 11.30 -9.01 22.24
N ALA A 223 11.20 -8.76 20.95
CA ALA A 223 10.70 -7.47 20.42
C ALA A 223 10.04 -7.67 19.06
N GLN A 224 9.22 -6.71 18.72
CA GLN A 224 8.53 -6.59 17.44
C GLN A 224 8.91 -5.27 16.79
N LEU A 225 9.46 -5.31 15.58
CA LEU A 225 9.97 -4.13 14.87
C LEU A 225 9.34 -4.07 13.47
N ASP A 226 9.02 -2.87 13.02
CA ASP A 226 8.37 -2.60 11.73
C ASP A 226 9.36 -2.36 10.58
N SER A 227 10.67 -2.52 10.86
CA SER A 227 11.74 -2.28 9.89
C SER A 227 12.75 -3.43 9.86
N VAL A 228 13.03 -3.94 8.67
CA VAL A 228 14.09 -4.93 8.43
C VAL A 228 15.46 -4.35 8.84
N GLU A 229 15.71 -3.07 8.52
CA GLU A 229 16.96 -2.41 8.89
C GLU A 229 17.11 -2.25 10.41
N ALA A 230 16.01 -1.95 11.11
CA ALA A 230 16.04 -1.90 12.58
C ALA A 230 16.37 -3.26 13.20
N ILE A 231 15.81 -4.36 12.66
CA ILE A 231 16.14 -5.71 13.09
C ILE A 231 17.62 -6.03 12.82
N LYS A 232 18.12 -5.74 11.62
CA LYS A 232 19.52 -5.95 11.23
C LYS A 232 20.48 -5.17 12.15
N SER A 233 20.15 -3.91 12.44
CA SER A 233 20.94 -3.08 13.36
C SER A 233 20.93 -3.64 14.78
N ALA A 234 19.77 -4.00 15.33
CA ALA A 234 19.67 -4.57 16.65
C ALA A 234 20.45 -5.89 16.79
N VAL A 235 20.38 -6.77 15.78
CA VAL A 235 21.15 -8.01 15.73
C VAL A 235 22.66 -7.72 15.66
N ALA A 236 23.08 -6.73 14.87
CA ALA A 236 24.49 -6.34 14.78
C ALA A 236 25.04 -5.81 16.10
N ASP A 237 24.19 -5.13 16.89
CA ASP A 237 24.53 -4.62 18.22
C ASP A 237 24.43 -5.70 19.34
N GLY A 238 24.11 -6.94 18.98
CA GLY A 238 24.07 -8.10 19.91
C GLY A 238 22.72 -8.31 20.59
N GLY A 239 21.63 -7.75 20.02
CA GLY A 239 20.26 -7.86 20.48
C GLY A 239 19.55 -9.20 20.10
#